data_70ff2561657557e7bcbf9594ba27f467
#
_entry.id   70ff2561657557e7bcbf9594ba27f467
#
_cell.length_a   1.000
_cell.length_b   1.000
_cell.length_c   1.000
_cell.angle_alpha   90.00
_cell.angle_beta   90.00
_cell.angle_gamma   90.00
#
_symmetry.space_group_name_H-M   'P 1'
#
loop_
_entity.id
_entity.type
_entity.pdbx_description
1 polymer ?
#
loop_
_entity_poly.entity_id
_entity_poly.type
_entity_poly.pdbx_seq_one_letter_code
_entity_poly.pdbx_strand_id
1 'polypeptide(L)'
;ASDVYKRQVLKDSREVVDFTNQYAPEHLIIQTSDYTAIAERIENAGSVFMGPYTPESAGDYASGTNHTLPTNGYAKAYSGVNLDSFIKKITFQEITSDGIRALGSTIQTMAANEQLDAHRNAVTIRLNTI
;
A
#
# COMPACT_ATOMS: atom_id res chain seq x y z
N ALA A 1 -29.14 13.02 -11.41
CA ALA A 1 -28.63 12.36 -10.21
C ALA A 1 -28.91 13.26 -9.03
N SER A 2 -29.68 12.81 -8.05
CA SER A 2 -29.85 13.55 -6.81
C SER A 2 -28.58 13.38 -5.98
N ASP A 3 -27.87 14.46 -5.74
CA ASP A 3 -26.76 14.48 -4.81
C ASP A 3 -27.28 14.16 -3.41
N VAL A 4 -26.94 13.00 -2.91
CA VAL A 4 -27.35 12.58 -1.56
C VAL A 4 -26.22 12.96 -0.60
N TYR A 5 -26.39 14.11 0.05
CA TYR A 5 -25.50 14.53 1.14
C TYR A 5 -25.81 13.71 2.40
N LYS A 6 -24.79 13.09 2.95
CA LYS A 6 -24.86 12.40 4.24
C LYS A 6 -24.04 13.17 5.27
N ARG A 7 -24.60 13.38 6.44
CA ARG A 7 -23.90 13.91 7.60
C ARG A 7 -23.90 12.87 8.70
N GLN A 8 -22.71 12.50 9.16
CA GLN A 8 -22.53 11.64 10.31
C GLN A 8 -21.86 12.43 11.43
N VAL A 9 -22.38 12.27 12.65
CA VAL A 9 -21.74 12.77 13.86
C VAL A 9 -21.18 11.56 14.59
N LEU A 10 -19.86 11.54 14.73
CA LEU A 10 -19.13 10.48 15.38
C LEU A 10 -18.64 10.95 16.75
N LYS A 11 -18.36 10.02 17.64
CA LYS A 11 -18.12 10.29 19.05
C LYS A 11 -16.83 11.05 19.30
N ASP A 12 -15.76 10.67 18.60
CA ASP A 12 -14.42 11.20 18.80
C ASP A 12 -13.57 11.00 17.54
N SER A 13 -12.35 11.52 17.55
CA SER A 13 -11.41 11.43 16.42
C SER A 13 -10.98 9.99 16.10
N ARG A 14 -11.01 9.07 17.07
CA ARG A 14 -10.70 7.66 16.84
C ARG A 14 -11.79 7.02 15.98
N GLU A 15 -13.04 7.22 16.35
CA GLU A 15 -14.18 6.71 15.58
C GLU A 15 -14.22 7.31 14.17
N VAL A 16 -13.84 8.61 14.03
CA VAL A 16 -13.72 9.25 12.71
C VAL A 16 -12.66 8.57 11.85
N VAL A 17 -11.49 8.28 12.39
CA VAL A 17 -10.41 7.59 11.66
C VAL A 17 -10.82 6.16 11.30
N ASP A 18 -11.37 5.42 12.24
CA ASP A 18 -11.81 4.03 12.02
C ASP A 18 -12.88 3.95 10.93
N PHE A 19 -13.87 4.86 10.97
CA PHE A 19 -14.91 4.98 9.95
C PHE A 19 -14.29 5.34 8.57
N THR A 20 -13.39 6.32 8.53
CA THR A 20 -12.75 6.78 7.29
C THR A 20 -11.95 5.65 6.64
N ASN A 21 -11.13 4.92 7.42
CA ASN A 21 -10.35 3.79 6.92
C ASN A 21 -11.25 2.64 6.44
N GLN A 22 -12.38 2.42 7.11
CA GLN A 22 -13.34 1.42 6.66
C GLN A 22 -14.09 1.84 5.38
N TYR A 23 -14.44 3.10 5.26
CA TYR A 23 -15.10 3.64 4.07
C TYR A 23 -14.15 3.71 2.87
N ALA A 24 -12.88 4.06 3.12
CA ALA A 24 -11.83 4.19 2.11
C ALA A 24 -12.22 5.15 0.96
N PRO A 25 -12.37 6.46 1.26
CA PRO A 25 -12.86 7.43 0.29
C PRO A 25 -11.85 7.61 -0.86
N GLU A 26 -12.38 7.95 -2.02
CA GLU A 26 -11.59 8.43 -3.17
C GLU A 26 -10.86 9.73 -2.82
N HIS A 27 -11.61 10.73 -2.34
CA HIS A 27 -11.09 12.00 -1.86
C HIS A 27 -11.40 12.16 -0.37
N LEU A 28 -10.39 12.42 0.42
CA LEU A 28 -10.51 12.73 1.84
C LEU A 28 -10.07 14.15 2.12
N ILE A 29 -10.96 14.99 2.60
CA ILE A 29 -10.61 16.35 3.05
C ILE A 29 -10.62 16.37 4.57
N ILE A 30 -9.50 16.77 5.19
CA ILE A 30 -9.34 16.90 6.64
C ILE A 30 -9.22 18.37 6.99
N GLN A 31 -10.28 18.93 7.60
CA GLN A 31 -10.32 20.34 8.02
C GLN A 31 -10.60 20.44 9.51
N THR A 32 -9.65 20.00 10.30
CA THR A 32 -9.67 20.07 11.77
C THR A 32 -8.44 20.84 12.24
N SER A 33 -8.45 21.31 13.48
CA SER A 33 -7.29 21.99 14.07
C SER A 33 -6.06 21.08 14.19
N ASP A 34 -6.27 19.76 14.28
CA ASP A 34 -5.28 18.71 14.44
C ASP A 34 -5.18 17.81 13.20
N TYR A 35 -5.40 18.37 12.00
CA TYR A 35 -5.47 17.60 10.74
C TYR A 35 -4.24 16.73 10.50
N THR A 36 -3.05 17.14 10.94
CA THR A 36 -1.82 16.34 10.81
C THR A 36 -1.92 15.04 11.62
N ALA A 37 -2.31 15.13 12.89
CA ALA A 37 -2.44 13.97 13.76
C ALA A 37 -3.54 12.99 13.30
N ILE A 38 -4.57 13.50 12.64
CA ILE A 38 -5.60 12.65 12.02
C ILE A 38 -5.02 11.98 10.76
N ALA A 39 -4.35 12.74 9.89
CA ALA A 39 -3.79 12.24 8.64
C ALA A 39 -2.78 11.11 8.85
N GLU A 40 -1.94 11.17 9.88
CA GLU A 40 -0.98 10.12 10.26
C GLU A 40 -1.63 8.75 10.56
N ARG A 41 -2.93 8.73 10.82
CA ARG A 41 -3.70 7.53 11.13
C ARG A 41 -4.59 7.06 9.99
N ILE A 42 -4.57 7.76 8.86
CA ILE A 42 -5.32 7.37 7.66
C ILE A 42 -4.50 6.33 6.88
N GLU A 43 -5.11 5.18 6.68
CA GLU A 43 -4.53 4.05 5.96
C GLU A 43 -5.16 3.86 4.56
N ASN A 44 -6.43 4.25 4.42
CA ASN A 44 -7.21 3.96 3.22
C ASN A 44 -7.90 5.22 2.70
N ALA A 45 -7.28 5.88 1.74
CA ALA A 45 -7.88 6.95 0.95
C ALA A 45 -7.19 7.01 -0.42
N GLY A 46 -7.88 7.45 -1.45
CA GLY A 46 -7.30 7.66 -2.77
C GLY A 46 -6.35 8.86 -2.78
N SER A 47 -6.80 9.99 -2.24
CA SER A 47 -5.99 11.19 -1.99
C SER A 47 -6.47 11.89 -0.73
N VAL A 48 -5.53 12.50 0.02
CA VAL A 48 -5.81 13.21 1.28
C VAL A 48 -5.43 14.68 1.14
N PHE A 49 -6.39 15.56 1.38
CA PHE A 49 -6.27 17.01 1.32
C PHE A 49 -6.31 17.58 2.73
N MET A 50 -5.21 18.20 3.17
CA MET A 50 -4.97 18.53 4.56
C MET A 50 -5.00 20.03 4.82
N GLY A 51 -5.82 20.43 5.78
CA GLY A 51 -5.87 21.80 6.27
C GLY A 51 -6.63 22.77 5.36
N PRO A 52 -6.67 24.06 5.73
CA PRO A 52 -7.60 25.04 5.13
C PRO A 52 -7.18 25.51 3.74
N TYR A 53 -5.96 25.28 3.31
CA TYR A 53 -5.40 25.80 2.05
C TYR A 53 -5.21 24.72 0.97
N THR A 54 -5.71 23.50 1.19
CA THR A 54 -5.55 22.39 0.27
C THR A 54 -6.90 21.97 -0.31
N PRO A 55 -7.41 22.66 -1.33
CA PRO A 55 -8.63 22.25 -2.00
C PRO A 55 -8.38 21.02 -2.87
N GLU A 56 -9.39 20.20 -3.05
CA GLU A 56 -9.36 19.00 -3.89
C GLU A 56 -8.90 19.32 -5.33
N SER A 57 -9.37 20.42 -5.91
CA SER A 57 -8.98 20.88 -7.25
C SER A 57 -7.48 21.17 -7.41
N ALA A 58 -6.76 21.48 -6.32
CA ALA A 58 -5.32 21.59 -6.40
C ALA A 58 -4.66 20.24 -6.73
N GLY A 59 -5.19 19.16 -6.18
CA GLY A 59 -4.75 17.78 -6.48
C GLY A 59 -4.96 17.40 -7.93
N ASP A 60 -6.09 17.80 -8.51
CA ASP A 60 -6.42 17.49 -9.90
C ASP A 60 -5.53 18.21 -10.92
N TYR A 61 -5.14 19.46 -10.62
CA TYR A 61 -4.58 20.31 -11.67
C TYR A 61 -3.17 20.83 -11.43
N ALA A 62 -2.70 20.96 -10.19
CA ALA A 62 -1.49 21.75 -9.95
C ALA A 62 -0.55 21.25 -8.85
N SER A 63 -0.98 20.47 -7.88
CA SER A 63 -0.16 20.08 -6.74
C SER A 63 0.71 18.83 -6.96
N GLY A 64 0.67 18.25 -8.15
CA GLY A 64 1.54 17.13 -8.54
C GLY A 64 0.98 15.73 -8.29
N THR A 65 -0.24 15.62 -7.75
CA THR A 65 -0.98 14.36 -7.64
C THR A 65 -1.81 14.09 -8.92
N ASN A 66 -2.45 12.93 -9.00
CA ASN A 66 -3.28 12.56 -10.13
C ASN A 66 -4.74 12.48 -9.71
N HIS A 67 -5.67 12.86 -10.59
CA HIS A 67 -7.11 12.78 -10.35
C HIS A 67 -7.69 11.38 -10.59
N THR A 68 -6.94 10.46 -11.19
CA THR A 68 -7.37 9.07 -11.38
C THR A 68 -7.10 8.28 -10.10
N LEU A 69 -8.11 8.17 -9.27
CA LEU A 69 -8.06 7.61 -7.94
C LEU A 69 -8.96 6.36 -7.81
N PRO A 70 -8.69 5.46 -6.86
CA PRO A 70 -9.54 4.30 -6.61
C PRO A 70 -10.87 4.72 -6.00
N THR A 71 -11.98 4.26 -6.59
CA THR A 71 -13.36 4.50 -6.15
C THR A 71 -13.93 3.29 -5.38
N ASN A 72 -15.15 3.42 -4.82
CA ASN A 72 -15.92 2.32 -4.23
C ASN A 72 -15.17 1.52 -3.14
N GLY A 73 -14.34 2.18 -2.33
CA GLY A 73 -13.57 1.53 -1.28
C GLY A 73 -12.34 0.77 -1.75
N TYR A 74 -12.02 0.81 -3.04
CA TYR A 74 -10.81 0.16 -3.58
C TYR A 74 -9.51 0.82 -3.12
N ALA A 75 -9.55 1.99 -2.47
CA ALA A 75 -8.39 2.59 -1.81
C ALA A 75 -7.80 1.71 -0.69
N LYS A 76 -8.50 0.65 -0.26
CA LYS A 76 -7.95 -0.40 0.61
C LYS A 76 -6.90 -1.28 -0.05
N ALA A 77 -6.88 -1.36 -1.37
CA ALA A 77 -6.04 -2.29 -2.12
C ALA A 77 -5.23 -1.64 -3.24
N TYR A 78 -5.65 -0.47 -3.70
CA TYR A 78 -5.04 0.20 -4.85
C TYR A 78 -4.72 1.66 -4.53
N SER A 79 -3.62 2.14 -5.08
CA SER A 79 -3.25 3.56 -5.11
C SER A 79 -3.85 4.26 -6.32
N GLY A 80 -3.92 5.58 -6.28
CA GLY A 80 -4.15 6.41 -7.46
C GLY A 80 -3.03 6.24 -8.49
N VAL A 81 -3.30 6.63 -9.73
CA VAL A 81 -2.30 6.61 -10.79
C VAL A 81 -1.14 7.54 -10.42
N ASN A 82 0.07 7.00 -10.48
CA ASN A 82 1.31 7.71 -10.19
C ASN A 82 2.44 7.19 -11.08
N LEU A 83 3.66 7.66 -10.86
CA LEU A 83 4.82 7.24 -11.64
C LEU A 83 5.04 5.72 -11.59
N ASP A 84 4.83 5.09 -10.44
CA ASP A 84 4.99 3.63 -10.28
C ASP A 84 4.04 2.82 -11.17
N SER A 85 2.92 3.40 -11.59
CA SER A 85 1.98 2.78 -12.53
C SER A 85 2.58 2.56 -13.93
N PHE A 86 3.64 3.30 -14.26
CA PHE A 86 4.31 3.27 -15.55
C PHE A 86 5.74 2.72 -15.48
N ILE A 87 6.22 2.38 -14.28
CA ILE A 87 7.55 1.84 -14.05
C ILE A 87 7.47 0.33 -13.84
N LYS A 88 8.30 -0.40 -14.55
CA LYS A 88 8.51 -1.82 -14.33
C LYS A 88 9.65 -2.03 -13.35
N LYS A 89 9.38 -2.77 -12.28
CA LYS A 89 10.38 -3.14 -11.26
C LYS A 89 10.87 -4.56 -11.53
N ILE A 90 12.19 -4.75 -11.53
CA ILE A 90 12.84 -6.04 -11.73
C ILE A 90 13.81 -6.25 -10.57
N THR A 91 13.76 -7.42 -9.96
CA THR A 91 14.72 -7.81 -8.93
C THR A 91 15.90 -8.56 -9.54
N PHE A 92 17.10 -8.26 -9.08
CA PHE A 92 18.33 -8.98 -9.41
C PHE A 92 18.87 -9.59 -8.12
N GLN A 93 19.18 -10.87 -8.16
CA GLN A 93 19.69 -11.60 -6.99
C GLN A 93 20.97 -12.34 -7.35
N GLU A 94 21.98 -12.17 -6.53
CA GLU A 94 23.23 -12.93 -6.57
C GLU A 94 23.52 -13.46 -5.17
N ILE A 95 23.78 -14.77 -5.07
CA ILE A 95 24.12 -15.43 -3.81
C ILE A 95 25.53 -15.99 -3.94
N THR A 96 26.41 -15.64 -3.01
CA THR A 96 27.77 -16.21 -2.93
C THR A 96 27.75 -17.67 -2.45
N SER A 97 28.87 -18.39 -2.60
CA SER A 97 29.02 -19.74 -2.06
C SER A 97 28.81 -19.81 -0.55
N ASP A 98 29.29 -18.81 0.19
CA ASP A 98 29.02 -18.72 1.63
C ASP A 98 27.57 -18.37 1.95
N GLY A 99 26.98 -17.53 1.16
CA GLY A 99 25.54 -17.21 1.27
C GLY A 99 24.65 -18.43 1.06
N ILE A 100 24.91 -19.25 0.04
CA ILE A 100 24.11 -20.47 -0.18
C ILE A 100 24.39 -21.54 0.88
N ARG A 101 25.62 -21.64 1.43
CA ARG A 101 25.91 -22.51 2.60
C ARG A 101 25.06 -22.09 3.81
N ALA A 102 24.98 -20.81 4.09
CA ALA A 102 24.21 -20.27 5.23
C ALA A 102 22.71 -20.44 5.07
N LEU A 103 22.16 -20.19 3.88
CA LEU A 103 20.72 -20.18 3.62
C LEU A 103 20.14 -21.53 3.16
N GLY A 104 21.00 -22.43 2.68
CA GLY A 104 20.60 -23.63 1.94
C GLY A 104 19.64 -24.54 2.73
N SER A 105 19.93 -24.80 4.00
CA SER A 105 19.08 -25.65 4.85
C SER A 105 17.68 -25.04 5.04
N THR A 106 17.60 -23.73 5.21
CA THR A 106 16.33 -23.02 5.34
C THR A 106 15.51 -23.14 4.05
N ILE A 107 16.13 -22.88 2.90
CA ILE A 107 15.45 -22.97 1.59
C ILE A 107 14.98 -24.41 1.34
N GLN A 108 15.81 -25.39 1.62
CA GLN A 108 15.44 -26.81 1.45
C GLN A 108 14.26 -27.22 2.34
N THR A 109 14.24 -26.76 3.60
CA THR A 109 13.15 -27.02 4.53
C THR A 109 11.84 -26.38 4.06
N MET A 110 11.87 -25.13 3.64
CA MET A 110 10.70 -24.43 3.13
C MET A 110 10.17 -25.12 1.87
N ALA A 111 11.04 -25.41 0.90
CA ALA A 111 10.65 -26.09 -0.33
C ALA A 111 10.06 -27.49 -0.08
N ALA A 112 10.60 -28.22 0.89
CA ALA A 112 10.07 -29.53 1.27
C ALA A 112 8.67 -29.44 1.89
N ASN A 113 8.43 -28.46 2.75
CA ASN A 113 7.11 -28.20 3.35
C ASN A 113 6.06 -27.83 2.31
N GLU A 114 6.47 -27.14 1.25
CA GLU A 114 5.62 -26.80 0.11
C GLU A 114 5.50 -27.94 -0.92
N GLN A 115 6.16 -29.07 -0.69
CA GLN A 115 6.24 -30.24 -1.59
C GLN A 115 6.84 -29.89 -2.98
N LEU A 116 7.75 -28.90 -3.01
CA LEU A 116 8.45 -28.45 -4.21
C LEU A 116 9.83 -29.10 -4.32
N ASP A 117 9.87 -30.40 -4.64
CA ASP A 117 11.10 -31.18 -4.69
C ASP A 117 12.14 -30.66 -5.67
N ALA A 118 11.73 -30.13 -6.82
CA ALA A 118 12.65 -29.52 -7.78
C ALA A 118 13.34 -28.27 -7.21
N HIS A 119 12.63 -27.45 -6.46
CA HIS A 119 13.19 -26.27 -5.78
C HIS A 119 14.18 -26.69 -4.70
N ARG A 120 13.84 -27.67 -3.87
CA ARG A 120 14.74 -28.26 -2.88
C ARG A 120 16.00 -28.79 -3.52
N ASN A 121 15.86 -29.58 -4.58
CA ASN A 121 16.98 -30.21 -5.27
C ASN A 121 17.91 -29.18 -5.94
N ALA A 122 17.39 -28.08 -6.43
CA ALA A 122 18.21 -27.01 -7.00
C ALA A 122 19.22 -26.43 -5.99
N VAL A 123 18.87 -26.37 -4.70
CA VAL A 123 19.79 -26.00 -3.63
C VAL A 123 20.74 -27.13 -3.29
N THR A 124 20.23 -28.36 -3.16
CA THR A 124 21.03 -29.56 -2.86
C THR A 124 22.20 -29.73 -3.82
N ILE A 125 21.95 -29.64 -5.12
CA ILE A 125 22.97 -29.77 -6.16
C ILE A 125 24.07 -28.71 -5.96
N ARG A 126 23.71 -27.46 -5.70
CA ARG A 126 24.69 -26.38 -5.51
C ARG A 126 25.53 -26.58 -4.23
N LEU A 127 24.91 -27.00 -3.13
CA LEU A 127 25.63 -27.30 -1.90
C LEU A 127 26.62 -28.45 -2.05
N ASN A 128 26.32 -29.41 -2.91
CA ASN A 128 27.22 -30.56 -3.16
C ASN A 128 28.41 -30.20 -4.05
N THR A 129 28.42 -29.02 -4.68
CA THR A 129 29.49 -28.58 -5.59
C THR A 129 30.45 -27.56 -4.98
N ILE A 130 30.22 -27.14 -3.72
CA ILE A 130 31.02 -26.10 -3.07
C ILE A 130 31.71 -26.58 -1.76
#